data_9ca58ea26a916c1a7e18c87c1dd1c34f
#
_entry.id   9ca58ea26a916c1a7e18c87c1dd1c34f
#
_cell.length_a   1.000
_cell.length_b   1.000
_cell.length_c   1.000
_cell.angle_alpha   90.00
_cell.angle_beta   90.00
_cell.angle_gamma   90.00
#
_symmetry.space_group_name_H-M   'P 1'
#
loop_
_entity.id
_entity.type
_entity.pdbx_description
1 polymer ?
#
loop_
_entity_poly.entity_id
_entity_poly.type
_entity_poly.pdbx_seq_one_letter_code
_entity_poly.pdbx_strand_id
1 'polypeptide(L)'
;MALRFLFSHRSGSFSSYASWLAIGGLSIGVTALMLTASIIQGFQQIISEKLSSFEGQARISHIIGKPINNAQKPINFLLKRPDILIEPFIRGVSMVRSSNYAEGVLIEGVNILPESISNNDNDQVDKGNIILGSSLARSVHINIGATLFLQSFSKAESPFHIPRIKSLIVGDIFYSGLQEYDKTLAYVNLHDARWLFDLQKDHVSGFILNSQVTPEIVDNINYPFHLETWKERHDLLFEWISLQRWPAYLMFGLIALVGLVNLIASLAMIIIEKSSQIGILIAQGIKRSQLMQIFLFQGVFIGLLGGLFGGFLSTIIIFLQLNYGILKIPSDIYFMDQVPFSFDIFVFAAILSLVFIFSIIASWIPVSGIARIKPAVSLRYE
;
A
#
# COMPACT_ATOMS: atom_id res chain seq x y z
N MET A 1 19.29 38.09 14.46
CA MET A 1 20.65 37.66 14.83
C MET A 1 20.97 36.23 14.41
N ALA A 2 20.15 35.22 14.71
CA ALA A 2 20.39 33.82 14.34
C ALA A 2 20.70 33.61 12.84
N LEU A 3 19.93 34.20 11.93
CA LEU A 3 20.15 34.16 10.47
C LEU A 3 21.47 34.82 10.03
N ARG A 4 21.89 35.91 10.66
CA ARG A 4 23.18 36.54 10.36
C ARG A 4 24.36 35.68 10.80
N PHE A 5 24.23 34.87 11.85
CA PHE A 5 25.26 33.92 12.28
C PHE A 5 25.38 32.71 11.33
N LEU A 6 24.27 32.28 10.72
CA LEU A 6 24.24 31.20 9.71
C LEU A 6 24.92 31.59 8.38
N PHE A 7 24.68 32.82 7.90
CA PHE A 7 25.11 33.28 6.58
C PHE A 7 26.26 34.30 6.60
N SER A 8 26.92 34.50 7.75
CA SER A 8 28.08 35.39 7.85
C SER A 8 29.26 34.80 7.08
N HIS A 9 29.42 35.23 5.85
CA HIS A 9 30.46 34.86 4.92
C HIS A 9 31.78 35.55 5.32
N ARG A 10 32.51 35.03 6.32
CA ARG A 10 33.95 35.21 6.34
C ARG A 10 34.54 34.00 5.62
N SER A 11 35.23 34.28 4.52
CA SER A 11 35.94 33.26 3.73
C SER A 11 36.81 32.38 4.64
N GLY A 12 36.42 31.08 4.74
CA GLY A 12 37.14 30.11 5.56
C GLY A 12 36.44 29.62 6.86
N SER A 13 35.22 30.06 7.17
CA SER A 13 34.48 29.57 8.33
C SER A 13 33.97 28.15 8.12
N PHE A 14 34.59 27.19 8.81
CA PHE A 14 34.21 25.76 8.78
C PHE A 14 32.76 25.53 9.26
N SER A 15 32.24 26.42 10.10
CA SER A 15 30.87 26.37 10.63
C SER A 15 29.79 26.50 9.56
N SER A 16 30.06 27.25 8.49
CA SER A 16 29.12 27.39 7.36
C SER A 16 28.97 26.08 6.59
N TYR A 17 30.09 25.38 6.32
CA TYR A 17 30.06 24.07 5.65
C TYR A 17 29.38 23.02 6.51
N ALA A 18 29.61 23.02 7.83
CA ALA A 18 28.99 22.10 8.76
C ALA A 18 27.44 22.27 8.77
N SER A 19 26.94 23.50 8.71
CA SER A 19 25.51 23.78 8.65
C SER A 19 24.87 23.27 7.36
N TRP A 20 25.50 23.47 6.20
CA TRP A 20 25.02 22.96 4.93
C TRP A 20 25.05 21.43 4.89
N LEU A 21 26.07 20.81 5.45
CA LEU A 21 26.18 19.35 5.55
C LEU A 21 25.09 18.77 6.46
N ALA A 22 24.74 19.45 7.56
CA ALA A 22 23.64 19.06 8.44
C ALA A 22 22.27 19.18 7.71
N ILE A 23 22.03 20.31 7.00
CA ILE A 23 20.81 20.48 6.20
C ILE A 23 20.72 19.39 5.13
N GLY A 24 21.79 19.14 4.37
CA GLY A 24 21.83 18.13 3.33
C GLY A 24 21.58 16.71 3.85
N GLY A 25 22.27 16.31 4.92
CA GLY A 25 22.10 15.01 5.55
C GLY A 25 20.68 14.77 6.07
N LEU A 26 20.11 15.78 6.75
CA LEU A 26 18.74 15.71 7.22
C LEU A 26 17.73 15.68 6.06
N SER A 27 17.98 16.48 5.01
CA SER A 27 17.14 16.50 3.80
C SER A 27 17.09 15.14 3.12
N ILE A 28 18.23 14.47 2.95
CA ILE A 28 18.29 13.11 2.38
C ILE A 28 17.50 12.12 3.25
N GLY A 29 17.67 12.17 4.57
CA GLY A 29 16.95 11.32 5.50
C GLY A 29 15.42 11.51 5.43
N VAL A 30 14.96 12.74 5.39
CA VAL A 30 13.53 13.09 5.27
C VAL A 30 12.98 12.65 3.92
N THR A 31 13.75 12.89 2.83
CA THR A 31 13.35 12.44 1.49
C THR A 31 13.15 10.93 1.47
N ALA A 32 14.12 10.18 1.99
CA ALA A 32 14.05 8.72 2.05
C ALA A 32 12.86 8.21 2.85
N LEU A 33 12.58 8.81 4.02
CA LEU A 33 11.40 8.49 4.83
C LEU A 33 10.09 8.73 4.09
N MET A 34 9.96 9.90 3.46
CA MET A 34 8.75 10.26 2.72
C MET A 34 8.52 9.38 1.49
N LEU A 35 9.57 9.08 0.72
CA LEU A 35 9.47 8.18 -0.43
C LEU A 35 9.07 6.77 0.00
N THR A 36 9.65 6.27 1.09
CA THR A 36 9.28 4.94 1.61
C THR A 36 7.83 4.88 2.05
N ALA A 37 7.37 5.88 2.81
CA ALA A 37 5.98 5.97 3.23
C ALA A 37 5.03 6.01 2.02
N SER A 38 5.38 6.81 1.00
CA SER A 38 4.63 6.94 -0.24
C SER A 38 4.56 5.64 -1.04
N ILE A 39 5.68 4.90 -1.16
CA ILE A 39 5.72 3.60 -1.86
C ILE A 39 4.87 2.56 -1.13
N ILE A 40 5.01 2.44 0.18
CA ILE A 40 4.25 1.46 0.98
C ILE A 40 2.75 1.74 0.87
N GLN A 41 2.36 3.00 0.94
CA GLN A 41 0.96 3.41 0.85
C GLN A 41 0.43 3.20 -0.58
N GLY A 42 1.19 3.57 -1.62
CA GLY A 42 0.84 3.34 -3.01
C GLY A 42 0.67 1.86 -3.33
N PHE A 43 1.57 1.01 -2.84
CA PHE A 43 1.48 -0.43 -3.01
C PHE A 43 0.20 -1.01 -2.37
N GLN A 44 -0.14 -0.58 -1.15
CA GLN A 44 -1.38 -1.00 -0.50
C GLN A 44 -2.63 -0.55 -1.24
N GLN A 45 -2.62 0.70 -1.74
CA GLN A 45 -3.74 1.24 -2.48
C GLN A 45 -3.99 0.44 -3.76
N ILE A 46 -2.96 0.19 -4.58
CA ILE A 46 -3.10 -0.58 -5.83
C ILE A 46 -3.57 -2.01 -5.57
N ILE A 47 -3.00 -2.68 -4.55
CA ILE A 47 -3.46 -4.03 -4.19
C ILE A 47 -4.93 -3.99 -3.74
N SER A 48 -5.30 -3.02 -2.91
CA SER A 48 -6.68 -2.87 -2.45
C SER A 48 -7.65 -2.64 -3.60
N GLU A 49 -7.31 -1.74 -4.52
CA GLU A 49 -8.13 -1.45 -5.71
C GLU A 49 -8.27 -2.68 -6.61
N LYS A 50 -7.18 -3.38 -6.89
CA LYS A 50 -7.21 -4.61 -7.69
C LYS A 50 -8.03 -5.71 -7.03
N LEU A 51 -7.80 -6.00 -5.75
CA LEU A 51 -8.54 -7.05 -5.07
C LEU A 51 -10.04 -6.73 -4.95
N SER A 52 -10.39 -5.48 -4.62
CA SER A 52 -11.79 -5.09 -4.52
C SER A 52 -12.51 -5.14 -5.87
N SER A 53 -11.83 -4.83 -6.98
CA SER A 53 -12.42 -4.89 -8.31
C SER A 53 -12.65 -6.33 -8.82
N PHE A 54 -11.87 -7.32 -8.31
CA PHE A 54 -12.08 -8.73 -8.60
C PHE A 54 -13.08 -9.41 -7.69
N GLU A 55 -12.99 -9.14 -6.39
CA GLU A 55 -13.74 -9.84 -5.36
C GLU A 55 -15.08 -9.17 -5.03
N GLY A 56 -15.31 -7.95 -5.52
CA GLY A 56 -16.38 -7.07 -5.04
C GLY A 56 -16.06 -6.49 -3.67
N GLN A 57 -16.95 -5.68 -3.11
CA GLN A 57 -16.75 -5.09 -1.78
C GLN A 57 -16.89 -6.13 -0.65
N ALA A 58 -17.81 -7.07 -0.83
CA ALA A 58 -17.97 -8.20 0.09
C ALA A 58 -18.64 -9.38 -0.61
N ARG A 59 -18.53 -10.54 0.02
CA ARG A 59 -19.23 -11.76 -0.39
C ARG A 59 -20.09 -12.30 0.74
N ILE A 60 -21.29 -12.73 0.38
CA ILE A 60 -22.19 -13.41 1.31
C ILE A 60 -22.18 -14.88 0.94
N SER A 61 -21.80 -15.72 1.90
CA SER A 61 -21.75 -17.17 1.74
C SER A 61 -22.34 -17.88 2.95
N HIS A 62 -22.60 -19.17 2.82
CA HIS A 62 -22.99 -19.99 3.97
C HIS A 62 -21.73 -20.42 4.73
N ILE A 63 -21.70 -20.31 6.07
CA ILE A 63 -20.53 -20.60 6.94
C ILE A 63 -19.90 -21.97 6.66
N ILE A 64 -20.70 -23.00 6.38
CA ILE A 64 -20.21 -24.34 6.07
C ILE A 64 -20.22 -24.66 4.58
N GLY A 65 -20.28 -23.63 3.70
CA GLY A 65 -20.20 -23.79 2.25
C GLY A 65 -21.39 -24.53 1.62
N LYS A 66 -22.56 -24.54 2.25
CA LYS A 66 -23.79 -25.06 1.64
C LYS A 66 -24.33 -24.07 0.59
N PRO A 67 -24.93 -24.58 -0.49
CA PRO A 67 -25.60 -23.72 -1.46
C PRO A 67 -26.69 -22.88 -0.82
N ILE A 68 -26.84 -21.66 -1.26
CA ILE A 68 -27.82 -20.68 -0.80
C ILE A 68 -28.97 -20.60 -1.80
N ASN A 69 -30.20 -20.56 -1.33
CA ASN A 69 -31.38 -20.30 -2.15
C ASN A 69 -31.72 -18.82 -2.14
N ASN A 70 -32.03 -18.26 -3.31
CA ASN A 70 -32.41 -16.84 -3.49
C ASN A 70 -33.64 -16.43 -2.67
N ALA A 71 -34.50 -17.38 -2.30
CA ALA A 71 -35.72 -17.12 -1.51
C ALA A 71 -35.45 -16.96 0.00
N GLN A 72 -34.22 -17.17 0.49
CA GLN A 72 -33.89 -17.05 1.92
C GLN A 72 -33.98 -15.60 2.38
N LYS A 73 -34.52 -15.38 3.59
CA LYS A 73 -34.88 -14.04 4.12
C LYS A 73 -33.78 -12.98 4.02
N PRO A 74 -32.51 -13.21 4.44
CA PRO A 74 -31.50 -12.18 4.36
C PRO A 74 -31.15 -11.79 2.93
N ILE A 75 -31.16 -12.73 2.01
CA ILE A 75 -30.88 -12.47 0.59
C ILE A 75 -32.05 -11.72 -0.06
N ASN A 76 -33.29 -12.10 0.26
CA ASN A 76 -34.48 -11.43 -0.26
C ASN A 76 -34.59 -9.97 0.21
N PHE A 77 -34.08 -9.64 1.40
CA PHE A 77 -33.96 -8.26 1.88
C PHE A 77 -33.03 -7.44 0.98
N LEU A 78 -31.83 -7.98 0.68
CA LEU A 78 -30.84 -7.30 -0.17
C LEU A 78 -31.32 -7.15 -1.63
N LEU A 79 -31.93 -8.20 -2.18
CA LEU A 79 -32.44 -8.19 -3.56
C LEU A 79 -33.59 -7.19 -3.79
N LYS A 80 -34.28 -6.77 -2.75
CA LYS A 80 -35.33 -5.74 -2.81
C LYS A 80 -34.84 -4.30 -2.75
N ARG A 81 -33.55 -4.10 -2.46
CA ARG A 81 -32.92 -2.79 -2.34
C ARG A 81 -32.26 -2.40 -3.66
N PRO A 82 -32.80 -1.42 -4.40
CA PRO A 82 -32.25 -1.02 -5.71
C PRO A 82 -30.92 -0.28 -5.58
N ASP A 83 -30.58 0.20 -4.39
CA ASP A 83 -29.32 0.86 -4.04
C ASP A 83 -28.16 -0.12 -3.77
N ILE A 84 -28.47 -1.42 -3.67
CA ILE A 84 -27.49 -2.47 -3.41
C ILE A 84 -27.31 -3.32 -4.66
N LEU A 85 -26.13 -3.22 -5.28
CA LEU A 85 -25.72 -4.10 -6.36
C LEU A 85 -25.26 -5.44 -5.75
N ILE A 86 -26.06 -6.47 -5.98
CA ILE A 86 -25.80 -7.84 -5.52
C ILE A 86 -25.91 -8.82 -6.69
N GLU A 87 -24.89 -9.65 -6.88
CA GLU A 87 -24.82 -10.62 -7.97
C GLU A 87 -24.60 -12.04 -7.44
N PRO A 88 -25.34 -13.04 -7.96
CA PRO A 88 -25.13 -14.42 -7.57
C PRO A 88 -23.85 -14.98 -8.21
N PHE A 89 -23.11 -15.79 -7.47
CA PHE A 89 -21.98 -16.54 -7.99
C PHE A 89 -22.01 -18.02 -7.59
N ILE A 90 -21.37 -18.86 -8.40
CA ILE A 90 -21.11 -20.27 -8.10
C ILE A 90 -19.60 -20.48 -8.16
N ARG A 91 -18.99 -20.90 -7.08
CA ARG A 91 -17.56 -21.15 -7.01
C ARG A 91 -17.27 -22.60 -6.66
N GLY A 92 -16.36 -23.20 -7.41
CA GLY A 92 -15.95 -24.59 -7.14
C GLY A 92 -14.63 -24.93 -7.82
N VAL A 93 -13.99 -25.96 -7.30
CA VAL A 93 -12.72 -26.47 -7.86
C VAL A 93 -13.03 -27.43 -8.99
N SER A 94 -12.33 -27.26 -10.12
CA SER A 94 -12.43 -28.10 -11.30
C SER A 94 -11.03 -28.37 -11.87
N MET A 95 -10.95 -29.26 -12.82
CA MET A 95 -9.76 -29.46 -13.64
C MET A 95 -10.07 -29.00 -15.07
N VAL A 96 -9.23 -28.12 -15.59
CA VAL A 96 -9.19 -27.79 -17.02
C VAL A 96 -8.31 -28.84 -17.69
N ARG A 97 -8.84 -29.43 -18.76
CA ARG A 97 -8.11 -30.41 -19.56
C ARG A 97 -8.09 -30.00 -21.02
N SER A 98 -6.90 -29.88 -21.56
CA SER A 98 -6.60 -29.78 -22.99
C SER A 98 -6.08 -31.14 -23.48
N SER A 99 -5.71 -31.26 -24.75
CA SER A 99 -5.27 -32.54 -25.37
C SER A 99 -4.21 -33.27 -24.53
N ASN A 100 -3.17 -32.59 -24.04
CA ASN A 100 -2.04 -33.20 -23.33
C ASN A 100 -1.77 -32.59 -21.95
N TYR A 101 -2.54 -31.58 -21.56
CA TYR A 101 -2.30 -30.82 -20.33
C TYR A 101 -3.55 -30.83 -19.45
N ALA A 102 -3.34 -30.88 -18.16
CA ALA A 102 -4.40 -30.77 -17.17
C ALA A 102 -3.93 -29.93 -15.97
N GLU A 103 -4.73 -28.94 -15.58
CA GLU A 103 -4.44 -28.04 -14.47
C GLU A 103 -5.66 -27.88 -13.57
N GLY A 104 -5.41 -27.79 -12.26
CA GLY A 104 -6.45 -27.45 -11.29
C GLY A 104 -6.85 -25.98 -11.43
N VAL A 105 -8.17 -25.72 -11.44
CA VAL A 105 -8.71 -24.39 -11.63
C VAL A 105 -9.85 -24.12 -10.65
N LEU A 106 -9.93 -22.89 -10.16
CA LEU A 106 -11.07 -22.39 -9.43
C LEU A 106 -12.05 -21.76 -10.45
N ILE A 107 -13.19 -22.41 -10.65
CA ILE A 107 -14.23 -21.90 -11.54
C ILE A 107 -15.14 -20.96 -10.76
N GLU A 108 -15.35 -19.77 -11.33
CA GLU A 108 -16.36 -18.84 -10.87
C GLU A 108 -17.42 -18.65 -11.93
N GLY A 109 -18.61 -19.12 -11.65
CA GLY A 109 -19.78 -18.94 -12.49
C GLY A 109 -20.48 -17.64 -12.15
N VAL A 110 -20.54 -16.72 -13.11
CA VAL A 110 -21.14 -15.39 -12.98
C VAL A 110 -21.98 -15.07 -14.21
N ASN A 111 -22.87 -14.08 -14.13
CA ASN A 111 -23.57 -13.56 -15.29
C ASN A 111 -22.80 -12.41 -15.93
N ILE A 112 -22.20 -11.53 -15.10
CA ILE A 112 -21.44 -10.35 -15.50
C ILE A 112 -20.02 -10.52 -14.97
N LEU A 113 -19.03 -10.20 -15.78
CA LEU A 113 -17.61 -10.22 -15.35
C LEU A 113 -17.32 -9.09 -14.37
N PRO A 114 -16.36 -9.30 -13.46
CA PRO A 114 -15.83 -8.20 -12.64
C PRO A 114 -15.31 -7.04 -13.52
N GLU A 115 -15.50 -5.79 -13.04
CA GLU A 115 -15.10 -4.58 -13.77
C GLU A 115 -13.60 -4.58 -14.16
N SER A 116 -12.76 -5.23 -13.38
CA SER A 116 -11.32 -5.34 -13.63
C SER A 116 -10.96 -6.20 -14.85
N ILE A 117 -11.87 -7.02 -15.33
CA ILE A 117 -11.67 -7.92 -16.48
C ILE A 117 -12.49 -7.45 -17.66
N SER A 118 -13.63 -6.81 -17.40
CA SER A 118 -14.53 -6.30 -18.41
C SER A 118 -13.89 -5.15 -19.18
N ASN A 119 -13.91 -5.26 -20.52
CA ASN A 119 -13.49 -4.17 -21.39
C ASN A 119 -14.64 -3.21 -21.72
N ASN A 120 -15.90 -3.59 -21.38
CA ASN A 120 -17.12 -2.83 -21.59
C ASN A 120 -18.05 -3.01 -20.37
N ASP A 121 -18.86 -1.99 -20.06
CA ASP A 121 -19.79 -1.97 -18.90
C ASP A 121 -20.84 -3.12 -18.86
N ASN A 122 -20.88 -4.01 -19.85
CA ASN A 122 -21.88 -5.08 -20.00
C ASN A 122 -21.30 -6.40 -20.52
N ASP A 123 -20.09 -6.78 -20.15
CA ASP A 123 -19.52 -8.06 -20.58
C ASP A 123 -20.21 -9.25 -19.87
N GLN A 124 -21.29 -9.72 -20.47
CA GLN A 124 -21.97 -10.94 -20.08
C GLN A 124 -21.16 -12.15 -20.51
N VAL A 125 -21.03 -13.12 -19.61
CA VAL A 125 -20.40 -14.39 -19.94
C VAL A 125 -21.39 -15.26 -20.74
N ASP A 126 -21.07 -15.52 -22.00
CA ASP A 126 -21.90 -16.36 -22.87
C ASP A 126 -21.94 -17.82 -22.43
N LYS A 127 -23.08 -18.47 -22.63
CA LYS A 127 -23.20 -19.91 -22.36
C LYS A 127 -22.32 -20.71 -23.31
N GLY A 128 -21.65 -21.72 -22.76
CA GLY A 128 -20.72 -22.56 -23.51
C GLY A 128 -19.31 -21.96 -23.68
N ASN A 129 -19.11 -20.74 -23.22
CA ASN A 129 -17.79 -20.10 -23.22
C ASN A 129 -17.12 -20.16 -21.83
N ILE A 130 -15.79 -20.12 -21.84
CA ILE A 130 -14.95 -19.98 -20.66
C ILE A 130 -13.95 -18.86 -20.91
N ILE A 131 -13.69 -18.08 -19.86
CA ILE A 131 -12.69 -17.01 -19.86
C ILE A 131 -11.59 -17.44 -18.91
N LEU A 132 -10.38 -17.55 -19.43
CA LEU A 132 -9.21 -18.09 -18.69
C LEU A 132 -8.29 -16.97 -18.27
N GLY A 133 -7.65 -17.12 -17.10
CA GLY A 133 -6.51 -16.28 -16.75
C GLY A 133 -5.32 -16.52 -17.68
N SER A 134 -4.57 -15.50 -17.99
CA SER A 134 -3.48 -15.51 -19.00
C SER A 134 -2.39 -16.53 -18.67
N SER A 135 -2.06 -16.71 -17.40
CA SER A 135 -1.06 -17.70 -16.96
C SER A 135 -1.60 -19.12 -17.06
N LEU A 136 -2.89 -19.33 -16.77
CA LEU A 136 -3.55 -20.64 -16.95
C LEU A 136 -3.62 -21.02 -18.44
N ALA A 137 -4.03 -20.10 -19.32
CA ALA A 137 -4.09 -20.34 -20.75
C ALA A 137 -2.72 -20.75 -21.33
N ARG A 138 -1.64 -20.11 -20.83
CA ARG A 138 -0.26 -20.46 -21.20
C ARG A 138 0.16 -21.86 -20.68
N SER A 139 -0.22 -22.22 -19.44
CA SER A 139 0.15 -23.54 -18.86
C SER A 139 -0.52 -24.69 -19.57
N VAL A 140 -1.76 -24.52 -20.02
CA VAL A 140 -2.51 -25.55 -20.79
C VAL A 140 -2.34 -25.42 -22.31
N HIS A 141 -1.50 -24.49 -22.80
CA HIS A 141 -1.19 -24.23 -24.20
C HIS A 141 -2.44 -24.04 -25.08
N ILE A 142 -3.36 -23.20 -24.63
CA ILE A 142 -4.65 -22.95 -25.27
C ILE A 142 -4.77 -21.47 -25.70
N ASN A 143 -5.39 -21.26 -26.85
CA ASN A 143 -5.70 -19.94 -27.40
C ASN A 143 -7.21 -19.67 -27.45
N ILE A 144 -7.60 -18.44 -27.66
CA ILE A 144 -8.99 -18.02 -27.88
C ILE A 144 -9.59 -18.81 -29.06
N GLY A 145 -10.84 -19.25 -28.91
CA GLY A 145 -11.55 -20.08 -29.89
C GLY A 145 -11.29 -21.58 -29.79
N ALA A 146 -10.31 -22.02 -29.01
CA ALA A 146 -10.06 -23.46 -28.82
C ALA A 146 -11.07 -24.09 -27.85
N THR A 147 -11.27 -25.39 -28.00
CA THR A 147 -12.15 -26.18 -27.13
C THR A 147 -11.36 -26.83 -26.01
N LEU A 148 -11.87 -26.74 -24.78
CA LEU A 148 -11.33 -27.41 -23.62
C LEU A 148 -12.41 -28.19 -22.87
N PHE A 149 -11.98 -29.08 -21.98
CA PHE A 149 -12.87 -29.84 -21.12
C PHE A 149 -12.70 -29.42 -19.66
N LEU A 150 -13.83 -29.09 -19.01
CA LEU A 150 -13.88 -28.88 -17.56
C LEU A 150 -14.39 -30.14 -16.90
N GLN A 151 -13.64 -30.64 -15.93
CA GLN A 151 -14.03 -31.76 -15.10
C GLN A 151 -14.22 -31.28 -13.65
N SER A 152 -15.44 -31.41 -13.13
CA SER A 152 -15.73 -31.03 -11.75
C SER A 152 -15.39 -32.15 -10.77
N PHE A 153 -14.86 -31.75 -9.60
CA PHE A 153 -14.77 -32.60 -8.43
C PHE A 153 -15.91 -32.19 -7.49
N SER A 154 -17.14 -32.66 -7.77
CA SER A 154 -18.27 -32.38 -6.89
C SER A 154 -18.03 -33.00 -5.52
N LYS A 155 -18.42 -32.32 -4.43
CA LYS A 155 -18.44 -32.89 -3.06
C LYS A 155 -19.52 -33.97 -3.00
N ALA A 156 -19.20 -35.16 -3.43
CA ALA A 156 -20.15 -36.25 -3.40
C ALA A 156 -20.24 -36.85 -2.01
N GLU A 157 -21.44 -36.92 -1.51
CA GLU A 157 -21.81 -37.78 -0.35
C GLU A 157 -21.82 -39.29 -0.72
N SER A 158 -21.57 -39.62 -1.99
CA SER A 158 -21.59 -40.98 -2.49
C SER A 158 -20.24 -41.43 -3.06
N PRO A 159 -19.73 -42.64 -2.71
CA PRO A 159 -18.47 -43.19 -3.22
C PRO A 159 -18.47 -43.47 -4.72
N PHE A 160 -19.62 -43.43 -5.41
CA PHE A 160 -19.78 -43.69 -6.84
C PHE A 160 -20.07 -42.46 -7.68
N HIS A 161 -19.58 -41.29 -7.26
CA HIS A 161 -19.86 -40.04 -8.01
C HIS A 161 -19.04 -39.98 -9.30
N ILE A 162 -19.73 -39.93 -10.43
CA ILE A 162 -19.10 -39.74 -11.73
C ILE A 162 -18.84 -38.23 -11.92
N PRO A 163 -17.57 -37.81 -12.12
CA PRO A 163 -17.26 -36.42 -12.40
C PRO A 163 -18.02 -35.92 -13.62
N ARG A 164 -18.62 -34.76 -13.51
CA ARG A 164 -19.25 -34.13 -14.69
C ARG A 164 -18.18 -33.48 -15.55
N ILE A 165 -18.22 -33.76 -16.83
CA ILE A 165 -17.31 -33.20 -17.82
C ILE A 165 -18.12 -32.35 -18.78
N LYS A 166 -17.68 -31.11 -18.98
CA LYS A 166 -18.29 -30.18 -19.93
C LYS A 166 -17.26 -29.66 -20.91
N SER A 167 -17.61 -29.69 -22.21
CA SER A 167 -16.82 -29.04 -23.25
C SER A 167 -17.21 -27.57 -23.34
N LEU A 168 -16.23 -26.68 -23.32
CA LEU A 168 -16.39 -25.23 -23.42
C LEU A 168 -15.40 -24.65 -24.45
N ILE A 169 -15.77 -23.53 -25.04
CA ILE A 169 -14.92 -22.79 -25.97
C ILE A 169 -14.26 -21.64 -25.22
N VAL A 170 -12.96 -21.42 -25.41
CA VAL A 170 -12.27 -20.25 -24.84
C VAL A 170 -12.74 -18.99 -25.55
N GLY A 171 -13.61 -18.23 -24.88
CA GLY A 171 -14.17 -16.99 -25.41
C GLY A 171 -13.19 -15.83 -25.31
N ASP A 172 -12.45 -15.76 -24.19
CA ASP A 172 -11.45 -14.71 -23.95
C ASP A 172 -10.38 -15.15 -22.96
N ILE A 173 -9.29 -14.37 -22.85
CA ILE A 173 -8.20 -14.59 -21.91
C ILE A 173 -7.96 -13.27 -21.17
N PHE A 174 -8.19 -13.26 -19.86
CA PHE A 174 -8.00 -12.06 -19.05
C PHE A 174 -6.58 -12.00 -18.43
N TYR A 175 -6.15 -10.78 -18.18
CA TYR A 175 -4.94 -10.48 -17.43
C TYR A 175 -5.28 -9.56 -16.24
N SER A 176 -5.22 -10.13 -15.04
CA SER A 176 -5.53 -9.37 -13.81
C SER A 176 -4.36 -8.54 -13.30
N GLY A 177 -3.15 -8.92 -13.70
CA GLY A 177 -1.93 -8.47 -13.08
C GLY A 177 -1.69 -9.09 -11.68
N LEU A 178 -2.52 -10.02 -11.25
CA LEU A 178 -2.33 -10.85 -10.05
C LEU A 178 -2.04 -12.29 -10.51
N GLN A 179 -0.77 -12.68 -10.50
CA GLN A 179 -0.32 -13.96 -11.06
C GLN A 179 -1.09 -15.16 -10.49
N GLU A 180 -1.48 -15.10 -9.23
CA GLU A 180 -2.23 -16.18 -8.58
C GLU A 180 -3.63 -16.32 -9.20
N TYR A 181 -4.32 -15.21 -9.44
CA TYR A 181 -5.63 -15.21 -10.12
C TYR A 181 -5.49 -15.64 -11.58
N ASP A 182 -4.52 -15.10 -12.30
CA ASP A 182 -4.26 -15.44 -13.69
C ASP A 182 -3.90 -16.93 -13.88
N LYS A 183 -3.35 -17.58 -12.85
CA LYS A 183 -2.98 -19.01 -12.89
C LYS A 183 -4.10 -19.93 -12.44
N THR A 184 -4.95 -19.49 -11.53
CA THR A 184 -5.89 -20.39 -10.85
C THR A 184 -7.36 -20.12 -11.15
N LEU A 185 -7.73 -18.96 -11.67
CA LEU A 185 -9.11 -18.56 -11.83
C LEU A 185 -9.58 -18.65 -13.29
N ALA A 186 -10.81 -19.11 -13.47
CA ALA A 186 -11.52 -19.03 -14.74
C ALA A 186 -13.00 -18.71 -14.53
N TYR A 187 -13.57 -17.94 -15.44
CA TYR A 187 -14.97 -17.53 -15.41
C TYR A 187 -15.78 -18.31 -16.43
N VAL A 188 -16.98 -18.71 -16.02
CA VAL A 188 -17.97 -19.36 -16.88
C VAL A 188 -19.35 -18.76 -16.62
N ASN A 189 -20.30 -18.98 -17.55
CA ASN A 189 -21.67 -18.56 -17.31
C ASN A 189 -22.25 -19.27 -16.07
N LEU A 190 -23.03 -18.55 -15.27
CA LEU A 190 -23.69 -19.07 -14.06
C LEU A 190 -24.50 -20.34 -14.30
N HIS A 191 -25.15 -20.45 -15.47
CA HIS A 191 -25.89 -21.64 -15.85
C HIS A 191 -24.98 -22.85 -16.08
N ASP A 192 -23.80 -22.64 -16.68
CA ASP A 192 -22.84 -23.70 -16.97
C ASP A 192 -22.15 -24.17 -15.67
N ALA A 193 -21.81 -23.25 -14.76
CA ALA A 193 -21.31 -23.57 -13.43
C ALA A 193 -22.32 -24.37 -12.62
N ARG A 194 -23.62 -23.98 -12.67
CA ARG A 194 -24.69 -24.71 -11.97
C ARG A 194 -24.79 -26.15 -12.44
N TRP A 195 -24.71 -26.38 -13.74
CA TRP A 195 -24.70 -27.72 -14.29
C TRP A 195 -23.43 -28.48 -13.88
N LEU A 196 -22.27 -27.85 -13.96
CA LEU A 196 -20.97 -28.47 -13.65
C LEU A 196 -20.89 -28.95 -12.19
N PHE A 197 -21.41 -28.15 -11.25
CA PHE A 197 -21.34 -28.47 -9.82
C PHE A 197 -22.62 -29.11 -9.26
N ASP A 198 -23.53 -29.55 -10.14
CA ASP A 198 -24.79 -30.23 -9.77
C ASP A 198 -25.66 -29.47 -8.77
N LEU A 199 -25.77 -28.16 -8.96
CA LEU A 199 -26.61 -27.34 -8.10
C LEU A 199 -28.06 -27.33 -8.59
N GLN A 200 -28.99 -27.39 -7.64
CA GLN A 200 -30.43 -27.24 -7.96
C GLN A 200 -30.73 -25.86 -8.55
N LYS A 201 -31.86 -25.78 -9.25
CA LYS A 201 -32.37 -24.49 -9.75
C LYS A 201 -32.53 -23.52 -8.57
N ASP A 202 -32.11 -22.27 -8.79
CA ASP A 202 -32.14 -21.19 -7.79
C ASP A 202 -31.18 -21.33 -6.59
N HIS A 203 -30.26 -22.31 -6.64
CA HIS A 203 -29.15 -22.42 -5.69
C HIS A 203 -27.87 -21.86 -6.26
N VAL A 204 -27.11 -21.14 -5.42
CA VAL A 204 -25.83 -20.53 -5.72
C VAL A 204 -24.84 -20.76 -4.57
N SER A 205 -23.55 -20.58 -4.78
CA SER A 205 -22.56 -20.67 -3.72
C SER A 205 -22.62 -19.44 -2.78
N GLY A 206 -23.01 -18.29 -3.31
CA GLY A 206 -23.13 -17.06 -2.57
C GLY A 206 -23.49 -15.87 -3.46
N PHE A 207 -23.32 -14.69 -2.91
CA PHE A 207 -23.59 -13.42 -3.57
C PHE A 207 -22.41 -12.48 -3.42
N ILE A 208 -22.05 -11.79 -4.50
CA ILE A 208 -21.06 -10.70 -4.53
C ILE A 208 -21.82 -9.40 -4.29
N LEU A 209 -21.34 -8.60 -3.37
CA LEU A 209 -21.82 -7.27 -3.05
C LEU A 209 -20.85 -6.26 -3.63
N ASN A 210 -21.30 -5.47 -4.63
CA ASN A 210 -20.48 -4.44 -5.28
C ASN A 210 -20.70 -3.05 -4.67
N SER A 211 -21.69 -2.89 -3.80
CA SER A 211 -21.96 -1.67 -3.04
C SER A 211 -21.17 -1.62 -1.74
N GLN A 212 -20.97 -0.41 -1.19
CA GLN A 212 -20.32 -0.25 0.10
C GLN A 212 -21.06 -0.99 1.22
N VAL A 213 -20.30 -1.70 2.05
CA VAL A 213 -20.84 -2.42 3.20
C VAL A 213 -21.22 -1.43 4.29
N THR A 214 -22.51 -1.31 4.56
CA THR A 214 -23.03 -0.47 5.67
C THR A 214 -23.30 -1.33 6.91
N PRO A 215 -23.29 -0.74 8.12
CA PRO A 215 -23.65 -1.48 9.33
C PRO A 215 -25.04 -2.15 9.26
N GLU A 216 -25.99 -1.51 8.57
CA GLU A 216 -27.33 -2.07 8.35
C GLU A 216 -27.29 -3.38 7.57
N ILE A 217 -26.41 -3.50 6.57
CA ILE A 217 -26.24 -4.74 5.79
C ILE A 217 -25.67 -5.83 6.69
N VAL A 218 -24.66 -5.51 7.49
CA VAL A 218 -24.02 -6.47 8.42
C VAL A 218 -25.02 -7.00 9.44
N ASP A 219 -25.83 -6.13 10.04
CA ASP A 219 -26.80 -6.49 11.09
C ASP A 219 -27.93 -7.38 10.57
N ASN A 220 -28.25 -7.32 9.27
CA ASN A 220 -29.28 -8.16 8.65
C ASN A 220 -28.78 -9.52 8.18
N ILE A 221 -27.46 -9.73 8.11
CA ILE A 221 -26.87 -11.01 7.72
C ILE A 221 -26.52 -11.79 8.96
N ASN A 222 -27.40 -12.72 9.32
CA ASN A 222 -27.25 -13.54 10.52
C ASN A 222 -26.96 -15.00 10.16
N TYR A 223 -26.52 -15.77 11.16
CA TYR A 223 -26.36 -17.22 11.03
C TYR A 223 -27.54 -17.88 10.29
N PRO A 224 -27.30 -18.75 9.30
CA PRO A 224 -26.03 -19.41 8.95
C PRO A 224 -25.21 -18.70 7.85
N PHE A 225 -25.53 -17.45 7.51
CA PHE A 225 -24.81 -16.68 6.51
C PHE A 225 -23.68 -15.90 7.15
N HIS A 226 -22.64 -15.70 6.36
CA HIS A 226 -21.46 -14.91 6.70
C HIS A 226 -21.21 -13.91 5.58
N LEU A 227 -21.06 -12.65 5.97
CA LEU A 227 -20.59 -11.59 5.08
C LEU A 227 -19.11 -11.41 5.33
N GLU A 228 -18.31 -11.61 4.32
CA GLU A 228 -16.86 -11.49 4.35
C GLU A 228 -16.43 -10.40 3.36
N THR A 229 -15.79 -9.37 3.86
CA THR A 229 -15.23 -8.33 3.01
C THR A 229 -14.01 -8.83 2.25
N TRP A 230 -13.69 -8.23 1.09
CA TRP A 230 -12.46 -8.57 0.36
C TRP A 230 -11.19 -8.40 1.22
N LYS A 231 -11.20 -7.45 2.16
CA LYS A 231 -10.11 -7.20 3.08
C LYS A 231 -9.92 -8.31 4.10
N GLU A 232 -11.02 -8.81 4.71
CA GLU A 232 -10.99 -9.94 5.64
C GLU A 232 -10.52 -11.22 4.95
N ARG A 233 -10.95 -11.44 3.69
CA ARG A 233 -10.52 -12.61 2.91
C ARG A 233 -9.02 -12.63 2.64
N HIS A 234 -8.40 -11.47 2.51
CA HIS A 234 -6.97 -11.30 2.26
C HIS A 234 -6.22 -10.76 3.48
N ASP A 235 -6.73 -10.98 4.68
CA ASP A 235 -6.19 -10.45 5.93
C ASP A 235 -4.72 -10.83 6.13
N LEU A 236 -4.35 -12.09 5.88
CA LEU A 236 -2.96 -12.56 5.93
C LEU A 236 -2.02 -11.77 5.01
N LEU A 237 -2.47 -11.39 3.82
CA LEU A 237 -1.69 -10.60 2.87
C LEU A 237 -1.48 -9.18 3.41
N PHE A 238 -2.54 -8.56 3.97
CA PHE A 238 -2.44 -7.24 4.56
C PHE A 238 -1.63 -7.23 5.85
N GLU A 239 -1.74 -8.25 6.69
CA GLU A 239 -0.86 -8.43 7.85
C GLU A 239 0.60 -8.54 7.42
N TRP A 240 0.91 -9.33 6.39
CA TRP A 240 2.26 -9.48 5.88
C TRP A 240 2.82 -8.16 5.32
N ILE A 241 2.03 -7.41 4.55
CA ILE A 241 2.40 -6.08 4.07
C ILE A 241 2.63 -5.13 5.25
N SER A 242 1.81 -5.21 6.31
CA SER A 242 1.96 -4.37 7.49
C SER A 242 3.24 -4.70 8.28
N LEU A 243 3.62 -5.97 8.37
CA LEU A 243 4.87 -6.40 8.99
C LEU A 243 6.10 -5.87 8.25
N GLN A 244 6.07 -5.82 6.92
CA GLN A 244 7.18 -5.27 6.12
C GLN A 244 7.41 -3.77 6.31
N ARG A 245 6.45 -3.01 6.83
CA ARG A 245 6.62 -1.58 7.10
C ARG A 245 7.64 -1.31 8.19
N TRP A 246 7.68 -2.14 9.24
CA TRP A 246 8.54 -1.93 10.40
C TRP A 246 10.03 -1.93 10.06
N PRO A 247 10.60 -2.92 9.36
CA PRO A 247 11.99 -2.88 8.90
C PRO A 247 12.30 -1.66 8.03
N ALA A 248 11.39 -1.28 7.13
CA ALA A 248 11.58 -0.11 6.28
C ALA A 248 11.64 1.18 7.10
N TYR A 249 10.69 1.41 8.00
CA TYR A 249 10.70 2.58 8.88
C TYR A 249 11.92 2.61 9.81
N LEU A 250 12.39 1.45 10.30
CA LEU A 250 13.62 1.36 11.08
C LEU A 250 14.84 1.77 10.26
N MET A 251 15.03 1.23 9.05
CA MET A 251 16.16 1.59 8.18
C MET A 251 16.19 3.09 7.88
N PHE A 252 15.08 3.66 7.43
CA PHE A 252 15.04 5.06 7.06
C PHE A 252 14.99 5.98 8.28
N GLY A 253 14.44 5.51 9.40
CA GLY A 253 14.54 6.17 10.69
C GLY A 253 15.99 6.29 11.17
N LEU A 254 16.81 5.27 10.95
CA LEU A 254 18.25 5.32 11.23
C LEU A 254 18.96 6.35 10.33
N ILE A 255 18.62 6.46 9.07
CA ILE A 255 19.18 7.48 8.16
C ILE A 255 18.80 8.89 8.65
N ALA A 256 17.55 9.09 9.05
CA ALA A 256 17.11 10.36 9.64
C ALA A 256 17.84 10.67 10.95
N LEU A 257 18.08 9.65 11.78
CA LEU A 257 18.84 9.78 13.01
C LEU A 257 20.28 10.22 12.74
N VAL A 258 20.94 9.70 11.71
CA VAL A 258 22.26 10.17 11.26
C VAL A 258 22.20 11.66 10.90
N GLY A 259 21.15 12.11 10.20
CA GLY A 259 20.91 13.52 9.92
C GLY A 259 20.80 14.38 11.20
N LEU A 260 20.12 13.87 12.24
CA LEU A 260 20.02 14.55 13.54
C LEU A 260 21.37 14.58 14.28
N VAL A 261 22.16 13.51 14.22
CA VAL A 261 23.51 13.48 14.79
C VAL A 261 24.41 14.51 14.09
N ASN A 262 24.32 14.62 12.77
CA ASN A 262 25.02 15.65 12.01
C ASN A 262 24.58 17.06 12.43
N LEU A 263 23.31 17.28 12.74
CA LEU A 263 22.79 18.54 13.28
C LEU A 263 23.42 18.85 14.66
N ILE A 264 23.48 17.86 15.55
CA ILE A 264 24.12 18.00 16.86
C ILE A 264 25.62 18.38 16.72
N ALA A 265 26.33 17.65 15.84
CA ALA A 265 27.75 17.88 15.58
C ALA A 265 28.00 19.28 14.97
N SER A 266 27.18 19.68 14.01
CA SER A 266 27.25 21.00 13.38
C SER A 266 27.01 22.12 14.38
N LEU A 267 25.97 22.03 15.21
CA LEU A 267 25.71 23.02 16.26
C LEU A 267 26.83 23.07 17.32
N ALA A 268 27.34 21.91 17.75
CA ALA A 268 28.45 21.85 18.67
C ALA A 268 29.71 22.56 18.12
N MET A 269 30.00 22.31 16.82
CA MET A 269 31.12 22.96 16.15
C MET A 269 30.94 24.47 16.03
N ILE A 270 29.76 24.94 15.69
CA ILE A 270 29.43 26.37 15.63
C ILE A 270 29.62 27.02 17.02
N ILE A 271 29.15 26.38 18.10
CA ILE A 271 29.27 26.89 19.45
C ILE A 271 30.76 26.98 19.87
N ILE A 272 31.57 25.98 19.52
CA ILE A 272 33.01 25.98 19.81
C ILE A 272 33.71 27.07 19.04
N GLU A 273 33.47 27.20 17.72
CA GLU A 273 34.07 28.25 16.88
C GLU A 273 33.69 29.67 17.33
N LYS A 274 32.47 29.83 17.85
CA LYS A 274 31.98 31.13 18.34
C LYS A 274 32.17 31.34 19.82
N SER A 275 32.91 30.46 20.52
CA SER A 275 33.06 30.51 21.97
C SER A 275 33.70 31.81 22.49
N SER A 276 34.68 32.40 21.77
CA SER A 276 35.27 33.71 22.10
C SER A 276 34.20 34.82 22.01
N GLN A 277 33.43 34.85 20.92
CA GLN A 277 32.34 35.83 20.74
C GLN A 277 31.26 35.67 21.83
N ILE A 278 30.92 34.43 22.18
CA ILE A 278 29.99 34.10 23.28
C ILE A 278 30.52 34.64 24.59
N GLY A 279 31.85 34.45 24.87
CA GLY A 279 32.51 34.96 26.05
C GLY A 279 32.43 36.47 26.18
N ILE A 280 32.68 37.21 25.09
CA ILE A 280 32.58 38.67 25.04
C ILE A 280 31.12 39.13 25.32
N LEU A 281 30.13 38.50 24.72
CA LEU A 281 28.72 38.84 24.92
C LEU A 281 28.26 38.58 26.37
N ILE A 282 28.77 37.52 27.03
CA ILE A 282 28.49 37.26 28.43
C ILE A 282 29.17 38.33 29.32
N ALA A 283 30.42 38.74 29.00
CA ALA A 283 31.10 39.82 29.70
C ALA A 283 30.42 41.16 29.60
N GLN A 284 29.70 41.41 28.46
CA GLN A 284 28.86 42.60 28.24
C GLN A 284 27.50 42.49 28.96
N GLY A 285 27.22 41.43 29.69
CA GLY A 285 25.99 41.28 30.49
C GLY A 285 24.82 40.57 29.83
N ILE A 286 25.00 39.99 28.64
CA ILE A 286 23.96 39.20 28.02
C ILE A 286 23.68 37.92 28.83
N LYS A 287 22.40 37.65 29.12
CA LYS A 287 22.01 36.48 29.89
C LYS A 287 22.28 35.20 29.07
N ARG A 288 22.83 34.18 29.72
CA ARG A 288 23.10 32.86 29.09
C ARG A 288 21.87 32.25 28.43
N SER A 289 20.68 32.43 29.03
CA SER A 289 19.42 31.96 28.45
C SER A 289 19.09 32.59 27.09
N GLN A 290 19.46 33.85 26.88
CA GLN A 290 19.27 34.52 25.59
C GLN A 290 20.19 33.96 24.50
N LEU A 291 21.45 33.67 24.88
CA LEU A 291 22.40 33.00 23.97
C LEU A 291 21.96 31.59 23.64
N MET A 292 21.49 30.83 24.64
CA MET A 292 20.94 29.50 24.41
C MET A 292 19.75 29.54 23.45
N GLN A 293 18.84 30.48 23.59
CA GLN A 293 17.71 30.67 22.64
C GLN A 293 18.19 30.94 21.22
N ILE A 294 19.22 31.79 21.02
CA ILE A 294 19.77 32.10 19.69
C ILE A 294 20.25 30.82 18.98
N PHE A 295 21.05 30.00 19.68
CA PHE A 295 21.59 28.76 19.10
C PHE A 295 20.51 27.67 18.95
N LEU A 296 19.53 27.62 19.86
CA LEU A 296 18.38 26.73 19.72
C LEU A 296 17.56 27.09 18.47
N PHE A 297 17.26 28.38 18.25
CA PHE A 297 16.60 28.83 17.02
C PHE A 297 17.42 28.51 15.77
N GLN A 298 18.75 28.58 15.84
CA GLN A 298 19.63 28.20 14.74
C GLN A 298 19.48 26.70 14.40
N GLY A 299 19.49 25.82 15.40
CA GLY A 299 19.30 24.38 15.19
C GLY A 299 17.90 24.02 14.66
N VAL A 300 16.88 24.66 15.22
CA VAL A 300 15.50 24.53 14.73
C VAL A 300 15.38 24.98 13.27
N PHE A 301 16.06 26.06 12.91
CA PHE A 301 16.07 26.57 11.54
C PHE A 301 16.78 25.62 10.56
N ILE A 302 17.91 25.01 10.98
CA ILE A 302 18.58 23.96 10.21
C ILE A 302 17.66 22.76 10.02
N GLY A 303 16.98 22.33 11.10
CA GLY A 303 16.01 21.22 11.04
C GLY A 303 14.82 21.51 10.12
N LEU A 304 14.29 22.72 10.20
CA LEU A 304 13.18 23.17 9.36
C LEU A 304 13.58 23.22 7.89
N LEU A 305 14.73 23.80 7.57
CA LEU A 305 15.24 23.85 6.20
C LEU A 305 15.51 22.44 5.67
N GLY A 306 16.18 21.58 6.45
CA GLY A 306 16.42 20.18 6.07
C GLY A 306 15.13 19.41 5.82
N GLY A 307 14.13 19.57 6.70
CA GLY A 307 12.80 18.98 6.53
C GLY A 307 12.07 19.50 5.28
N LEU A 308 12.04 20.81 5.07
CA LEU A 308 11.38 21.43 3.91
C LEU A 308 12.07 21.04 2.59
N PHE A 309 13.40 21.06 2.53
CA PHE A 309 14.13 20.63 1.34
C PHE A 309 13.93 19.13 1.07
N GLY A 310 13.93 18.29 2.10
CA GLY A 310 13.63 16.87 1.98
C GLY A 310 12.20 16.61 1.50
N GLY A 311 11.23 17.31 2.07
CA GLY A 311 9.83 17.26 1.64
C GLY A 311 9.63 17.73 0.20
N PHE A 312 10.27 18.83 -0.19
CA PHE A 312 10.23 19.35 -1.54
C PHE A 312 10.84 18.37 -2.55
N LEU A 313 12.00 17.82 -2.24
CA LEU A 313 12.68 16.84 -3.10
C LEU A 313 11.87 15.56 -3.26
N SER A 314 11.29 15.03 -2.17
CA SER A 314 10.42 13.86 -2.24
C SER A 314 9.18 14.11 -3.07
N THR A 315 8.54 15.28 -2.92
CA THR A 315 7.36 15.66 -3.71
C THR A 315 7.68 15.74 -5.21
N ILE A 316 8.84 16.29 -5.57
CA ILE A 316 9.28 16.32 -6.97
C ILE A 316 9.46 14.89 -7.52
N ILE A 317 10.14 14.02 -6.78
CA ILE A 317 10.37 12.62 -7.20
C ILE A 317 9.04 11.88 -7.37
N ILE A 318 8.11 12.03 -6.42
CA ILE A 318 6.77 11.43 -6.49
C ILE A 318 6.01 11.96 -7.71
N PHE A 319 6.01 13.28 -7.92
CA PHE A 319 5.34 13.90 -9.06
C PHE A 319 5.90 13.42 -10.40
N LEU A 320 7.23 13.33 -10.52
CA LEU A 320 7.89 12.80 -11.70
C LEU A 320 7.53 11.34 -11.96
N GLN A 321 7.49 10.52 -10.90
CA GLN A 321 7.13 9.11 -11.02
C GLN A 321 5.66 8.94 -11.45
N LEU A 322 4.73 9.66 -10.84
CA LEU A 322 3.29 9.58 -11.16
C LEU A 322 2.98 10.02 -12.59
N ASN A 323 3.69 11.04 -13.13
CA ASN A 323 3.43 11.53 -14.47
C ASN A 323 4.22 10.82 -15.57
N TYR A 324 5.44 10.39 -15.30
CA TYR A 324 6.34 9.85 -16.32
C TYR A 324 6.66 8.36 -16.14
N GLY A 325 6.30 7.75 -15.01
CA GLY A 325 6.55 6.33 -14.78
C GLY A 325 8.02 5.92 -14.94
N ILE A 326 8.95 6.73 -14.40
CA ILE A 326 10.41 6.57 -14.62
C ILE A 326 10.90 5.24 -14.07
N LEU A 327 10.43 4.88 -12.85
CA LEU A 327 10.79 3.63 -12.19
C LEU A 327 9.82 2.52 -12.60
N LYS A 328 10.23 1.73 -13.57
CA LYS A 328 9.49 0.56 -14.03
C LYS A 328 9.94 -0.69 -13.28
N ILE A 329 9.00 -1.58 -13.02
CA ILE A 329 9.24 -2.89 -12.40
C ILE A 329 8.66 -3.98 -13.31
N PRO A 330 9.23 -5.21 -13.30
CA PRO A 330 8.69 -6.31 -14.07
C PRO A 330 7.27 -6.67 -13.61
N SER A 331 6.29 -6.49 -14.49
CA SER A 331 4.88 -6.78 -14.21
C SER A 331 4.63 -8.26 -13.89
N ASP A 332 5.44 -9.14 -14.45
CA ASP A 332 5.35 -10.59 -14.23
C ASP A 332 5.60 -11.03 -12.78
N ILE A 333 6.28 -10.18 -11.98
CA ILE A 333 6.66 -10.49 -10.59
C ILE A 333 5.88 -9.65 -9.58
N TYR A 334 5.66 -8.36 -9.90
CA TYR A 334 5.18 -7.38 -8.93
C TYR A 334 3.73 -6.92 -9.15
N PHE A 335 2.98 -7.54 -10.05
CA PHE A 335 1.55 -7.24 -10.31
C PHE A 335 1.28 -5.82 -10.83
N MET A 336 2.32 -5.06 -11.20
CA MET A 336 2.23 -3.68 -11.66
C MET A 336 3.45 -3.33 -12.52
N ASP A 337 3.28 -2.41 -13.47
CA ASP A 337 4.31 -2.02 -14.43
C ASP A 337 5.26 -0.94 -13.89
N GLN A 338 4.87 -0.26 -12.82
CA GLN A 338 5.58 0.88 -12.27
C GLN A 338 5.57 0.84 -10.75
N VAL A 339 6.62 1.41 -10.12
CA VAL A 339 6.65 1.59 -8.66
C VAL A 339 5.49 2.52 -8.27
N PRO A 340 4.55 2.04 -7.43
CA PRO A 340 3.41 2.82 -7.03
C PRO A 340 3.82 3.84 -5.97
N PHE A 341 3.45 5.09 -6.20
CA PHE A 341 3.57 6.14 -5.20
C PHE A 341 2.18 6.68 -4.88
N SER A 342 1.95 6.97 -3.61
CA SER A 342 0.76 7.67 -3.13
C SER A 342 1.19 8.91 -2.38
N PHE A 343 0.56 10.04 -2.66
CA PHE A 343 0.81 11.30 -1.95
C PHE A 343 -0.29 11.54 -0.92
N ASP A 344 0.05 11.37 0.35
CA ASP A 344 -0.85 11.66 1.47
C ASP A 344 -0.32 12.82 2.29
N ILE A 345 -1.02 13.96 2.23
CA ILE A 345 -0.63 15.19 2.92
C ILE A 345 -0.56 15.01 4.44
N PHE A 346 -1.39 14.14 5.03
CA PHE A 346 -1.37 13.92 6.47
C PHE A 346 -0.12 13.15 6.90
N VAL A 347 0.29 12.15 6.15
CA VAL A 347 1.53 11.38 6.40
C VAL A 347 2.75 12.30 6.25
N PHE A 348 2.78 13.12 5.21
CA PHE A 348 3.86 14.09 4.97
C PHE A 348 3.93 15.13 6.10
N ALA A 349 2.80 15.69 6.49
CA ALA A 349 2.74 16.64 7.62
C ALA A 349 3.17 16.01 8.94
N ALA A 350 2.81 14.74 9.19
CA ALA A 350 3.24 13.99 10.37
C ALA A 350 4.75 13.79 10.38
N ILE A 351 5.37 13.37 9.27
CA ILE A 351 6.82 13.20 9.15
C ILE A 351 7.54 14.54 9.38
N LEU A 352 7.09 15.63 8.75
CA LEU A 352 7.69 16.97 8.95
C LEU A 352 7.56 17.44 10.40
N SER A 353 6.41 17.23 11.03
CA SER A 353 6.19 17.58 12.44
C SER A 353 7.12 16.79 13.36
N LEU A 354 7.29 15.50 13.10
CA LEU A 354 8.18 14.61 13.86
C LEU A 354 9.65 15.06 13.72
N VAL A 355 10.10 15.35 12.50
CA VAL A 355 11.45 15.87 12.22
C VAL A 355 11.67 17.21 12.93
N PHE A 356 10.68 18.08 12.91
CA PHE A 356 10.74 19.38 13.61
C PHE A 356 10.89 19.19 15.13
N ILE A 357 10.09 18.31 15.75
CA ILE A 357 10.19 18.01 17.18
C ILE A 357 11.57 17.44 17.53
N PHE A 358 12.03 16.46 16.76
CA PHE A 358 13.35 15.87 16.98
C PHE A 358 14.50 16.87 16.77
N SER A 359 14.37 17.81 15.84
CA SER A 359 15.35 18.89 15.64
C SER A 359 15.44 19.81 16.86
N ILE A 360 14.32 20.11 17.52
CA ILE A 360 14.33 20.86 18.77
C ILE A 360 15.08 20.10 19.86
N ILE A 361 14.75 18.82 20.04
CA ILE A 361 15.39 17.96 21.05
C ILE A 361 16.89 17.81 20.79
N ALA A 362 17.27 17.52 19.54
CA ALA A 362 18.66 17.39 19.13
C ALA A 362 19.45 18.68 19.34
N SER A 363 18.85 19.84 19.05
CA SER A 363 19.51 21.15 19.24
C SER A 363 19.72 21.49 20.72
N TRP A 364 18.89 20.99 21.61
CA TRP A 364 19.03 21.23 23.07
C TRP A 364 20.33 20.67 23.63
N ILE A 365 20.79 19.52 23.09
CA ILE A 365 22.00 18.84 23.60
C ILE A 365 23.25 19.75 23.53
N PRO A 366 23.69 20.26 22.36
CA PRO A 366 24.88 21.11 22.29
C PRO A 366 24.66 22.50 22.90
N VAL A 367 23.44 23.03 22.80
CA VAL A 367 23.11 24.35 23.35
C VAL A 367 23.21 24.38 24.88
N SER A 368 22.85 23.30 25.55
CA SER A 368 23.01 23.19 27.00
C SER A 368 24.48 23.36 27.46
N GLY A 369 25.44 23.06 26.59
CA GLY A 369 26.87 23.27 26.81
C GLY A 369 27.27 24.74 26.99
N ILE A 370 26.49 25.68 26.43
CA ILE A 370 26.75 27.13 26.59
C ILE A 370 26.70 27.57 28.05
N ALA A 371 25.88 26.89 28.87
CA ALA A 371 25.80 27.18 30.30
C ALA A 371 27.16 26.95 31.06
N ARG A 372 28.04 26.12 30.51
CA ARG A 372 29.35 25.75 31.11
C ARG A 372 30.50 26.62 30.61
N ILE A 373 30.31 27.50 29.64
CA ILE A 373 31.35 28.39 29.10
C ILE A 373 31.75 29.41 30.14
N LYS A 374 33.03 29.41 30.50
CA LYS A 374 33.62 30.39 31.43
C LYS A 374 34.25 31.53 30.63
N PRO A 375 33.80 32.82 30.76
CA PRO A 375 34.31 33.94 29.96
C PRO A 375 35.83 34.12 30.03
N ALA A 376 36.42 33.96 31.25
CA ALA A 376 37.86 34.10 31.47
C ALA A 376 38.71 33.10 30.70
N VAL A 377 38.21 31.91 30.43
CA VAL A 377 38.90 30.84 29.66
C VAL A 377 38.79 31.09 28.18
N SER A 378 37.62 31.53 27.73
CA SER A 378 37.34 31.76 26.29
C SER A 378 38.12 32.94 25.70
N LEU A 379 38.51 33.90 26.52
CA LEU A 379 39.33 35.08 26.11
C LEU A 379 40.83 34.81 26.11
N ARG A 380 41.30 33.68 26.70
CA ARG A 380 42.74 33.37 26.86
C ARG A 380 43.31 32.56 25.70
N TYR A 381 42.47 32.04 24.82
CA TYR A 381 42.85 31.15 23.71
C TYR A 381 42.72 31.85 22.33
N GLU A 382 43.05 33.16 22.25
CA GLU A 382 43.39 33.83 20.99
C GLU A 382 44.88 33.91 20.79
#